data_dbf2c67dd02626a869d8010a4c885ceb
#
_entry.id   dbf2c67dd02626a869d8010a4c885ceb
#
_cell.length_a   1.000
_cell.length_b   1.000
_cell.length_c   1.000
_cell.angle_alpha   90.00
_cell.angle_beta   90.00
_cell.angle_gamma   90.00
#
_symmetry.space_group_name_H-M   'P 1'
#
loop_
_entity.id
_entity.type
_entity.pdbx_description
1 polymer ?
#
loop_
_entity_poly.entity_id
_entity_poly.type
_entity_poly.pdbx_seq_one_letter_code
_entity_poly.pdbx_strand_id
1 'polypeptide(L)'
;MKIYEFGDKNKPSIMLFPGTCCYWKTNFGHVLDGLQEHFHTLVVSYSGFDDTENSTFISELDEVLKVENYIKDKLDGKLFAAYGCSLGGSFVSLLIGRQNIHIDHGIIGSSDMDQAPKWLAKLETAIMIPMFYPFITGKESGILKKVFEKKMNEGNDSSEYMKKFMEIMGKGSGIDFSFISKESMKNQFCTDLCTSVGEHINIPGTTIHVFYAKKMGKKYLERYKKCFADPDICEFDLQHEELLLDADRWVHEVCRVCGINHTL
;
A
#
# COMPACT_ATOMS: atom_id res chain seq x y z
N MET A 1 3.68 -6.04 -14.41
CA MET A 1 3.34 -6.38 -13.01
C MET A 1 3.81 -7.79 -12.69
N LYS A 2 4.38 -7.97 -11.53
CA LYS A 2 4.77 -9.30 -11.01
C LYS A 2 4.14 -9.55 -9.66
N ILE A 3 4.03 -10.83 -9.31
CA ILE A 3 3.62 -11.26 -7.96
C ILE A 3 4.69 -12.22 -7.46
N TYR A 4 5.29 -11.88 -6.32
CA TYR A 4 6.30 -12.67 -5.65
C TYR A 4 5.65 -13.50 -4.55
N GLU A 5 6.01 -14.78 -4.47
CA GLU A 5 5.42 -15.74 -3.52
C GLU A 5 6.45 -16.13 -2.46
N PHE A 6 6.02 -16.18 -1.20
CA PHE A 6 6.83 -16.57 -0.03
C PHE A 6 6.04 -17.49 0.89
N GLY A 7 6.75 -18.36 1.61
CA GLY A 7 6.14 -19.26 2.60
C GLY A 7 5.49 -20.51 2.00
N ASP A 8 4.75 -21.22 2.84
CA ASP A 8 4.12 -22.49 2.51
C ASP A 8 2.77 -22.28 1.81
N LYS A 9 2.61 -22.85 0.62
CA LYS A 9 1.37 -22.76 -0.18
C LYS A 9 0.16 -23.45 0.44
N ASN A 10 0.35 -24.27 1.47
CA ASN A 10 -0.75 -24.90 2.21
C ASN A 10 -1.34 -23.98 3.30
N LYS A 11 -0.70 -22.86 3.61
CA LYS A 11 -1.20 -21.84 4.54
C LYS A 11 -2.24 -20.94 3.89
N PRO A 12 -3.08 -20.23 4.66
CA PRO A 12 -3.98 -19.21 4.13
C PRO A 12 -3.20 -18.15 3.32
N SER A 13 -3.72 -17.80 2.16
CA SER A 13 -3.05 -16.85 1.27
C SER A 13 -3.29 -15.40 1.70
N ILE A 14 -2.23 -14.60 1.77
CA ILE A 14 -2.34 -13.14 1.92
C ILE A 14 -1.62 -12.42 0.78
N MET A 15 -2.27 -11.40 0.21
CA MET A 15 -1.67 -10.57 -0.84
C MET A 15 -1.42 -9.15 -0.35
N LEU A 16 -0.19 -8.65 -0.56
CA LEU A 16 0.26 -7.34 -0.11
C LEU A 16 0.37 -6.38 -1.29
N PHE A 17 -0.25 -5.21 -1.16
CA PHE A 17 -0.26 -4.14 -2.15
C PHE A 17 0.56 -2.94 -1.65
N PRO A 18 1.68 -2.59 -2.31
CA PRO A 18 2.53 -1.48 -1.89
C PRO A 18 1.84 -0.12 -1.98
N GLY A 19 2.41 0.85 -1.25
CA GLY A 19 2.02 2.25 -1.32
C GLY A 19 2.49 2.95 -2.60
N THR A 20 2.12 4.22 -2.72
CA THR A 20 2.45 5.08 -3.87
C THR A 20 3.96 5.21 -4.03
N CYS A 21 4.45 4.90 -5.22
CA CYS A 21 5.88 4.92 -5.58
C CYS A 21 6.77 3.99 -4.74
N CYS A 22 6.17 3.06 -3.99
CA CYS A 22 6.93 2.10 -3.21
C CYS A 22 7.39 0.91 -4.05
N TYR A 23 8.62 0.50 -3.83
CA TYR A 23 9.14 -0.76 -4.32
C TYR A 23 8.85 -1.86 -3.30
N TRP A 24 8.31 -2.98 -3.73
CA TRP A 24 7.81 -4.02 -2.83
C TRP A 24 8.84 -4.52 -1.80
N LYS A 25 10.12 -4.66 -2.20
CA LYS A 25 11.18 -5.12 -1.28
C LYS A 25 11.44 -4.16 -0.13
N THR A 26 11.40 -2.85 -0.38
CA THR A 26 11.59 -1.86 0.68
C THR A 26 10.31 -1.64 1.48
N ASN A 27 9.15 -1.76 0.83
CA ASN A 27 7.87 -1.54 1.48
C ASN A 27 7.50 -2.69 2.43
N PHE A 28 7.74 -3.95 2.04
CA PHE A 28 7.31 -5.13 2.80
C PHE A 28 8.43 -6.10 3.18
N GLY A 29 9.66 -5.93 2.67
CA GLY A 29 10.73 -6.89 2.89
C GLY A 29 10.98 -7.22 4.35
N HIS A 30 10.85 -6.24 5.24
CA HIS A 30 11.10 -6.36 6.68
C HIS A 30 10.00 -7.11 7.45
N VAL A 31 8.80 -7.30 6.87
CA VAL A 31 7.69 -8.04 7.50
C VAL A 31 7.53 -9.46 6.95
N LEU A 32 8.21 -9.81 5.85
CA LEU A 32 8.00 -11.07 5.15
C LEU A 32 8.34 -12.29 6.00
N ASP A 33 9.44 -12.26 6.74
CA ASP A 33 9.88 -13.40 7.55
C ASP A 33 8.84 -13.76 8.60
N GLY A 34 8.33 -12.79 9.35
CA GLY A 34 7.27 -13.03 10.33
C GLY A 34 5.94 -13.41 9.68
N LEU A 35 5.58 -12.80 8.56
CA LEU A 35 4.30 -13.04 7.92
C LEU A 35 4.21 -14.45 7.29
N GLN A 36 5.29 -14.94 6.64
CA GLN A 36 5.32 -16.26 6.02
C GLN A 36 5.27 -17.43 7.04
N GLU A 37 5.49 -17.16 8.33
CA GLU A 37 5.26 -18.15 9.37
C GLU A 37 3.76 -18.48 9.52
N HIS A 38 2.87 -17.61 9.08
CA HIS A 38 1.42 -17.74 9.24
C HIS A 38 0.67 -17.86 7.92
N PHE A 39 1.22 -17.30 6.83
CA PHE A 39 0.55 -17.19 5.54
C PHE A 39 1.41 -17.70 4.38
N HIS A 40 0.74 -18.14 3.32
CA HIS A 40 1.28 -18.10 1.97
C HIS A 40 1.21 -16.64 1.51
N THR A 41 2.36 -15.97 1.50
CA THR A 41 2.43 -14.52 1.28
C THR A 41 2.72 -14.21 -0.19
N LEU A 42 1.85 -13.39 -0.79
CA LEU A 42 1.99 -12.90 -2.16
C LEU A 42 2.22 -11.39 -2.12
N VAL A 43 3.25 -10.91 -2.81
CA VAL A 43 3.57 -9.47 -2.83
C VAL A 43 3.48 -8.95 -4.24
N VAL A 44 2.64 -7.95 -4.45
CA VAL A 44 2.48 -7.30 -5.74
C VAL A 44 3.65 -6.35 -6.01
N SER A 45 4.24 -6.45 -7.20
CA SER A 45 5.14 -5.46 -7.76
C SER A 45 4.46 -4.85 -8.99
N TYR A 46 4.03 -3.61 -8.88
CA TYR A 46 3.27 -2.96 -9.94
C TYR A 46 4.08 -2.80 -11.23
N SER A 47 3.41 -2.75 -12.37
CA SER A 47 4.03 -2.41 -13.65
C SER A 47 4.78 -1.08 -13.52
N GLY A 48 6.04 -1.05 -14.01
CA GLY A 48 6.90 0.13 -13.91
C GLY A 48 7.52 0.40 -12.55
N PHE A 49 7.27 -0.49 -11.55
CA PHE A 49 7.86 -0.44 -10.22
C PHE A 49 8.58 -1.76 -9.86
N ASP A 50 8.91 -2.56 -10.86
CA ASP A 50 9.70 -3.79 -10.73
C ASP A 50 11.04 -3.64 -11.46
N ASP A 51 12.16 -3.94 -10.76
CA ASP A 51 13.52 -3.81 -11.29
C ASP A 51 13.88 -4.91 -12.31
N THR A 52 13.04 -5.92 -12.46
CA THR A 52 13.29 -7.07 -13.32
C THR A 52 12.45 -7.09 -14.59
N GLU A 53 11.61 -6.07 -14.81
CA GLU A 53 10.80 -5.94 -16.03
C GLU A 53 10.79 -4.49 -16.56
N ASN A 54 10.72 -4.37 -17.88
CA ASN A 54 10.55 -3.07 -18.54
C ASN A 54 9.05 -2.88 -18.88
N SER A 55 8.32 -2.31 -17.93
CA SER A 55 6.88 -2.07 -18.06
C SER A 55 6.52 -0.66 -17.61
N THR A 56 5.28 -0.24 -17.82
CA THR A 56 4.78 1.07 -17.42
C THR A 56 3.47 0.89 -16.65
N PHE A 57 3.34 1.55 -15.51
CA PHE A 57 2.08 1.66 -14.81
C PHE A 57 1.11 2.52 -15.61
N ILE A 58 -0.02 1.96 -16.01
CA ILE A 58 -1.04 2.65 -16.83
C ILE A 58 -2.10 3.27 -15.93
N SER A 59 -2.75 2.45 -15.11
CA SER A 59 -3.78 2.88 -14.16
C SER A 59 -3.95 1.82 -13.08
N GLU A 60 -4.57 2.21 -11.97
CA GLU A 60 -4.93 1.32 -10.90
C GLU A 60 -5.87 0.20 -11.39
N LEU A 61 -6.85 0.53 -12.23
CA LEU A 61 -7.77 -0.46 -12.80
C LEU A 61 -7.05 -1.49 -13.68
N ASP A 62 -6.06 -1.08 -14.48
CA ASP A 62 -5.27 -1.99 -15.30
C ASP A 62 -4.50 -3.01 -14.44
N GLU A 63 -3.91 -2.56 -13.33
CA GLU A 63 -3.24 -3.45 -12.38
C GLU A 63 -4.23 -4.36 -11.63
N VAL A 64 -5.39 -3.83 -11.21
CA VAL A 64 -6.48 -4.62 -10.58
C VAL A 64 -6.91 -5.77 -11.48
N LEU A 65 -7.09 -5.53 -12.78
CA LEU A 65 -7.47 -6.59 -13.75
C LEU A 65 -6.40 -7.68 -13.85
N LYS A 66 -5.11 -7.31 -13.80
CA LYS A 66 -4.00 -8.28 -13.79
C LYS A 66 -4.01 -9.13 -12.51
N VAL A 67 -4.26 -8.51 -11.37
CA VAL A 67 -4.38 -9.20 -10.07
C VAL A 67 -5.58 -10.15 -10.07
N GLU A 68 -6.75 -9.70 -10.53
CA GLU A 68 -7.95 -10.56 -10.64
C GLU A 68 -7.68 -11.80 -11.50
N ASN A 69 -7.01 -11.64 -12.65
CA ASN A 69 -6.65 -12.77 -13.50
C ASN A 69 -5.68 -13.72 -12.79
N TYR A 70 -4.65 -13.19 -12.11
CA TYR A 70 -3.72 -14.02 -11.35
C TYR A 70 -4.44 -14.85 -10.27
N ILE A 71 -5.34 -14.20 -9.48
CA ILE A 71 -6.08 -14.90 -8.42
C ILE A 71 -7.00 -15.96 -8.99
N LYS A 72 -7.65 -15.70 -10.13
CA LYS A 72 -8.47 -16.71 -10.84
C LYS A 72 -7.64 -17.90 -11.31
N ASP A 73 -6.49 -17.64 -11.89
CA ASP A 73 -5.66 -18.67 -12.53
C ASP A 73 -4.85 -19.50 -11.53
N LYS A 74 -4.46 -18.92 -10.39
CA LYS A 74 -3.53 -19.52 -9.43
C LYS A 74 -4.14 -19.89 -8.08
N LEU A 75 -5.27 -19.25 -7.71
CA LEU A 75 -5.90 -19.36 -6.40
C LEU A 75 -7.42 -19.67 -6.51
N ASP A 76 -7.87 -20.22 -7.64
CA ASP A 76 -9.28 -20.58 -7.88
C ASP A 76 -10.28 -19.42 -7.61
N GLY A 77 -9.86 -18.20 -7.86
CA GLY A 77 -10.66 -17.00 -7.68
C GLY A 77 -10.86 -16.57 -6.22
N LYS A 78 -10.09 -17.11 -5.28
CA LYS A 78 -10.22 -16.83 -3.85
C LYS A 78 -8.89 -16.41 -3.22
N LEU A 79 -8.98 -15.46 -2.31
CA LEU A 79 -7.86 -14.99 -1.49
C LEU A 79 -8.33 -14.91 -0.04
N PHE A 80 -7.60 -15.49 0.89
CA PHE A 80 -7.97 -15.44 2.31
C PHE A 80 -7.84 -14.03 2.87
N ALA A 81 -6.71 -13.33 2.60
CA ALA A 81 -6.54 -11.95 3.04
C ALA A 81 -5.86 -11.08 1.98
N ALA A 82 -6.18 -9.80 1.97
CA ALA A 82 -5.48 -8.78 1.20
C ALA A 82 -5.14 -7.59 2.10
N TYR A 83 -3.90 -7.12 2.11
CA TYR A 83 -3.47 -5.92 2.82
C TYR A 83 -3.01 -4.86 1.83
N GLY A 84 -3.49 -3.64 1.99
CA GLY A 84 -3.09 -2.50 1.18
C GLY A 84 -2.45 -1.39 2.01
N CYS A 85 -1.16 -1.11 1.76
CA CYS A 85 -0.43 0.02 2.32
C CYS A 85 -0.78 1.30 1.54
N SER A 86 -1.31 2.32 2.19
CA SER A 86 -1.62 3.61 1.56
C SER A 86 -2.42 3.45 0.25
N LEU A 87 -1.89 3.79 -0.92
CA LEU A 87 -2.46 3.48 -2.24
C LEU A 87 -2.99 2.04 -2.35
N GLY A 88 -2.25 1.08 -1.79
CA GLY A 88 -2.64 -0.33 -1.81
C GLY A 88 -4.03 -0.58 -1.21
N GLY A 89 -4.50 0.26 -0.27
CA GLY A 89 -5.85 0.19 0.27
C GLY A 89 -6.93 0.44 -0.77
N SER A 90 -6.70 1.33 -1.73
CA SER A 90 -7.60 1.53 -2.88
C SER A 90 -7.66 0.29 -3.76
N PHE A 91 -6.52 -0.40 -3.99
CA PHE A 91 -6.50 -1.68 -4.72
C PHE A 91 -7.34 -2.76 -4.05
N VAL A 92 -7.17 -2.95 -2.74
CA VAL A 92 -7.97 -3.91 -1.96
C VAL A 92 -9.45 -3.56 -2.05
N SER A 93 -9.80 -2.29 -1.91
CA SER A 93 -11.18 -1.81 -1.99
C SER A 93 -11.80 -2.04 -3.38
N LEU A 94 -11.05 -1.79 -4.45
CA LEU A 94 -11.49 -2.06 -5.82
C LEU A 94 -11.70 -3.56 -6.07
N LEU A 95 -10.77 -4.41 -5.66
CA LEU A 95 -10.87 -5.86 -5.80
C LEU A 95 -12.13 -6.40 -5.12
N ILE A 96 -12.40 -5.95 -3.88
CA ILE A 96 -13.60 -6.33 -3.12
C ILE A 96 -14.86 -5.79 -3.81
N GLY A 97 -14.90 -4.50 -4.14
CA GLY A 97 -16.08 -3.86 -4.71
C GLY A 97 -16.47 -4.39 -6.10
N ARG A 98 -15.50 -4.87 -6.88
CA ARG A 98 -15.73 -5.44 -8.22
C ARG A 98 -16.28 -6.86 -8.20
N GLN A 99 -16.11 -7.60 -7.11
CA GLN A 99 -16.66 -8.96 -6.91
C GLN A 99 -16.30 -9.98 -8.03
N ASN A 100 -15.19 -9.76 -8.74
CA ASN A 100 -14.72 -10.70 -9.76
C ASN A 100 -13.92 -11.88 -9.18
N ILE A 101 -13.50 -11.71 -7.93
CA ILE A 101 -12.83 -12.68 -7.05
C ILE A 101 -13.42 -12.56 -5.65
N HIS A 102 -13.17 -13.52 -4.78
CA HIS A 102 -13.56 -13.44 -3.38
C HIS A 102 -12.35 -13.21 -2.47
N ILE A 103 -12.49 -12.31 -1.49
CA ILE A 103 -11.50 -12.02 -0.45
C ILE A 103 -12.20 -12.14 0.90
N ASP A 104 -11.73 -13.04 1.78
CA ASP A 104 -12.35 -13.24 3.09
C ASP A 104 -12.05 -12.03 4.02
N HIS A 105 -10.80 -11.54 4.04
CA HIS A 105 -10.35 -10.42 4.87
C HIS A 105 -9.68 -9.33 4.03
N GLY A 106 -10.34 -8.18 3.86
CA GLY A 106 -9.72 -6.98 3.27
C GLY A 106 -9.17 -6.08 4.35
N ILE A 107 -7.85 -5.86 4.38
CA ILE A 107 -7.19 -5.02 5.38
C ILE A 107 -6.71 -3.74 4.70
N ILE A 108 -7.32 -2.63 5.08
CA ILE A 108 -6.99 -1.30 4.58
C ILE A 108 -6.00 -0.68 5.56
N GLY A 109 -4.78 -0.46 5.14
CA GLY A 109 -3.79 0.30 5.90
C GLY A 109 -4.23 1.77 6.02
N SER A 110 -3.31 2.65 6.31
CA SER A 110 -3.63 4.08 6.47
C SER A 110 -3.89 4.78 5.13
N SER A 111 -4.77 4.21 4.30
CA SER A 111 -5.10 4.72 2.97
C SER A 111 -5.84 6.06 3.03
N ASP A 112 -5.52 6.95 2.10
CA ASP A 112 -6.17 8.27 2.02
C ASP A 112 -7.60 8.19 1.47
N MET A 113 -7.90 7.20 0.64
CA MET A 113 -9.18 7.04 -0.07
C MET A 113 -9.60 8.34 -0.77
N ASP A 114 -8.64 9.07 -1.36
CA ASP A 114 -8.90 10.32 -2.05
C ASP A 114 -9.70 10.10 -3.34
N GLN A 115 -10.65 10.98 -3.58
CA GLN A 115 -11.51 10.96 -4.75
C GLN A 115 -11.62 12.37 -5.35
N ALA A 116 -10.46 12.95 -5.69
CA ALA A 116 -10.42 14.27 -6.30
C ALA A 116 -10.96 14.24 -7.74
N PRO A 117 -11.57 15.34 -8.21
CA PRO A 117 -11.90 15.47 -9.63
C PRO A 117 -10.66 15.29 -10.52
N LYS A 118 -10.80 14.59 -11.64
CA LYS A 118 -9.67 14.27 -12.55
C LYS A 118 -8.82 15.47 -12.96
N TRP A 119 -9.43 16.63 -13.14
CA TRP A 119 -8.68 17.84 -13.50
C TRP A 119 -7.78 18.33 -12.35
N LEU A 120 -8.26 18.21 -11.10
CA LEU A 120 -7.49 18.56 -9.91
C LEU A 120 -6.35 17.56 -9.69
N ALA A 121 -6.62 16.27 -9.78
CA ALA A 121 -5.60 15.22 -9.70
C ALA A 121 -4.48 15.42 -10.74
N LYS A 122 -4.83 15.79 -11.98
CA LYS A 122 -3.83 16.14 -13.00
C LYS A 122 -2.99 17.36 -12.64
N LEU A 123 -3.60 18.39 -12.07
CA LEU A 123 -2.91 19.61 -11.66
C LEU A 123 -1.95 19.33 -10.49
N GLU A 124 -2.42 18.63 -9.46
CA GLU A 124 -1.61 18.24 -8.31
C GLU A 124 -0.45 17.34 -8.74
N THR A 125 -0.70 16.34 -9.58
CA THR A 125 0.33 15.49 -10.16
C THR A 125 1.38 16.28 -10.92
N ALA A 126 0.98 17.27 -11.72
CA ALA A 126 1.90 18.10 -12.49
C ALA A 126 2.83 18.93 -11.58
N ILE A 127 2.37 19.30 -10.39
CA ILE A 127 3.17 20.02 -9.38
C ILE A 127 4.07 19.06 -8.61
N MET A 128 3.54 17.89 -8.23
CA MET A 128 4.24 16.95 -7.35
C MET A 128 5.35 16.16 -8.06
N ILE A 129 5.12 15.71 -9.28
CA ILE A 129 6.08 14.85 -10.00
C ILE A 129 7.48 15.49 -10.19
N PRO A 130 7.61 16.78 -10.55
CA PRO A 130 8.94 17.41 -10.64
C PRO A 130 9.75 17.37 -9.34
N MET A 131 9.07 17.27 -8.19
CA MET A 131 9.70 17.18 -6.87
C MET A 131 9.96 15.72 -6.46
N PHE A 132 8.96 14.87 -6.59
CA PHE A 132 9.02 13.49 -6.13
C PHE A 132 9.85 12.57 -7.03
N TYR A 133 9.78 12.73 -8.34
CA TYR A 133 10.54 11.88 -9.24
C TYR A 133 12.06 11.95 -9.03
N PRO A 134 12.71 13.14 -8.97
CA PRO A 134 14.12 13.20 -8.64
C PRO A 134 14.43 12.68 -7.22
N PHE A 135 13.52 12.89 -6.28
CA PHE A 135 13.67 12.43 -4.91
C PHE A 135 13.68 10.90 -4.84
N ILE A 136 12.72 10.21 -5.46
CA ILE A 136 12.64 8.73 -5.47
C ILE A 136 13.82 8.13 -6.25
N THR A 137 14.15 8.68 -7.41
CA THR A 137 15.23 8.16 -8.27
C THR A 137 16.64 8.59 -7.85
N GLY A 138 16.81 9.23 -6.68
CA GLY A 138 18.11 9.67 -6.18
C GLY A 138 18.75 10.82 -6.95
N LYS A 139 17.98 11.52 -7.80
CA LYS A 139 18.43 12.66 -8.63
C LYS A 139 17.94 14.00 -8.05
N GLU A 140 17.65 14.03 -6.73
CA GLU A 140 17.13 15.21 -6.06
C GLU A 140 18.07 16.42 -6.12
N SER A 141 17.49 17.61 -6.20
CA SER A 141 18.22 18.85 -6.03
C SER A 141 18.75 18.98 -4.60
N GLY A 142 19.93 19.57 -4.43
CA GLY A 142 20.53 19.76 -3.11
C GLY A 142 19.68 20.55 -2.11
N ILE A 143 18.68 21.29 -2.57
CA ILE A 143 17.72 22.06 -1.73
C ILE A 143 16.74 21.10 -1.06
N LEU A 144 16.08 20.20 -1.80
CA LEU A 144 15.16 19.20 -1.26
C LEU A 144 15.87 18.28 -0.29
N LYS A 145 17.05 17.79 -0.67
CA LYS A 145 17.89 16.97 0.20
C LYS A 145 18.15 17.66 1.54
N LYS A 146 18.58 18.93 1.54
CA LYS A 146 18.83 19.71 2.78
C LYS A 146 17.58 19.90 3.64
N VAL A 147 16.41 20.11 3.02
CA VAL A 147 15.14 20.26 3.77
C VAL A 147 14.77 18.95 4.48
N PHE A 148 14.90 17.80 3.79
CA PHE A 148 14.64 16.49 4.39
C PHE A 148 15.67 16.14 5.47
N GLU A 149 16.98 16.33 5.20
CA GLU A 149 18.03 16.11 6.18
C GLU A 149 17.84 16.96 7.44
N LYS A 150 17.42 18.21 7.29
CA LYS A 150 17.11 19.08 8.44
C LYS A 150 15.97 18.49 9.28
N LYS A 151 14.86 18.10 8.67
CA LYS A 151 13.72 17.49 9.39
C LYS A 151 14.10 16.18 10.07
N MET A 152 14.88 15.32 9.41
CA MET A 152 15.33 14.05 9.97
C MET A 152 16.30 14.22 11.15
N ASN A 153 16.97 15.37 11.27
CA ASN A 153 17.96 15.64 12.32
C ASN A 153 17.41 16.45 13.50
N GLU A 154 16.11 16.73 13.54
CA GLU A 154 15.47 17.49 14.63
C GLU A 154 15.40 16.73 15.96
N GLY A 155 15.62 15.40 15.97
CA GLY A 155 15.77 14.58 17.19
C GLY A 155 14.48 14.42 18.00
N ASN A 156 13.32 14.52 17.39
CA ASN A 156 12.01 14.31 17.99
C ASN A 156 11.32 13.07 17.41
N ASP A 157 10.20 12.62 18.02
CA ASP A 157 9.43 11.45 17.56
C ASP A 157 9.02 11.54 16.09
N SER A 158 8.71 12.76 15.61
CA SER A 158 8.37 13.00 14.20
C SER A 158 9.56 12.75 13.27
N SER A 159 10.79 13.02 13.72
CA SER A 159 12.00 12.77 12.92
C SER A 159 12.36 11.28 12.89
N GLU A 160 12.12 10.54 13.96
CA GLU A 160 12.33 9.09 13.99
C GLU A 160 11.32 8.38 13.07
N TYR A 161 10.04 8.73 13.17
CA TYR A 161 9.03 8.26 12.23
C TYR A 161 9.43 8.55 10.79
N MET A 162 9.84 9.80 10.48
CA MET A 162 10.21 10.19 9.13
C MET A 162 11.40 9.38 8.59
N LYS A 163 12.40 9.07 9.42
CA LYS A 163 13.52 8.21 9.02
C LYS A 163 13.05 6.82 8.61
N LYS A 164 12.30 6.15 9.46
CA LYS A 164 11.75 4.81 9.20
C LYS A 164 10.83 4.82 7.97
N PHE A 165 9.96 5.83 7.87
CA PHE A 165 9.08 5.99 6.71
C PHE A 165 9.88 6.14 5.39
N MET A 166 10.97 6.91 5.41
CA MET A 166 11.85 7.04 4.24
C MET A 166 12.55 5.71 3.89
N GLU A 167 12.86 4.87 4.86
CA GLU A 167 13.45 3.54 4.62
C GLU A 167 12.48 2.63 3.86
N ILE A 168 11.20 2.57 4.23
CA ILE A 168 10.20 1.79 3.48
C ILE A 168 9.90 2.39 2.10
N MET A 169 10.15 3.68 1.89
CA MET A 169 10.15 4.34 0.58
C MET A 169 11.45 4.07 -0.21
N GLY A 170 12.40 3.33 0.37
CA GLY A 170 13.65 2.93 -0.27
C GLY A 170 14.83 3.87 -0.07
N LYS A 171 14.70 4.95 0.70
CA LYS A 171 15.84 5.84 0.99
C LYS A 171 16.84 5.14 1.91
N GLY A 172 18.11 5.18 1.50
CA GLY A 172 19.18 4.49 2.24
C GLY A 172 19.30 2.99 1.96
N SER A 173 18.43 2.40 1.16
CA SER A 173 18.47 0.97 0.81
C SER A 173 19.62 0.57 -0.10
N GLY A 174 20.29 1.53 -0.75
CA GLY A 174 21.30 1.27 -1.78
C GLY A 174 20.73 0.81 -3.13
N ILE A 175 19.41 0.72 -3.26
CA ILE A 175 18.73 0.32 -4.50
C ILE A 175 18.70 1.51 -5.46
N ASP A 176 19.09 1.27 -6.71
CA ASP A 176 18.92 2.23 -7.81
C ASP A 176 17.50 2.16 -8.35
N PHE A 177 16.71 3.19 -8.09
CA PHE A 177 15.32 3.32 -8.57
C PHE A 177 15.20 3.91 -9.99
N SER A 178 16.28 3.93 -10.76
CA SER A 178 16.29 4.45 -12.13
C SER A 178 15.38 3.67 -13.10
N PHE A 179 14.97 2.45 -12.72
CA PHE A 179 13.98 1.64 -13.47
C PHE A 179 12.57 2.24 -13.41
N ILE A 180 12.26 3.09 -12.40
CA ILE A 180 10.96 3.75 -12.33
C ILE A 180 10.92 4.90 -13.34
N SER A 181 10.02 4.80 -14.32
CA SER A 181 9.83 5.87 -15.29
C SER A 181 9.02 7.03 -14.70
N LYS A 182 9.29 8.25 -15.20
CA LYS A 182 8.50 9.44 -14.83
C LYS A 182 7.03 9.27 -15.20
N GLU A 183 6.74 8.53 -16.28
CA GLU A 183 5.38 8.25 -16.73
C GLU A 183 4.65 7.32 -15.76
N SER A 184 5.27 6.22 -15.34
CA SER A 184 4.71 5.31 -14.33
C SER A 184 4.37 6.04 -13.04
N MET A 185 5.31 6.84 -12.53
CA MET A 185 5.09 7.64 -11.33
C MET A 185 3.95 8.63 -11.48
N LYS A 186 3.90 9.36 -12.62
CA LYS A 186 2.83 10.31 -12.93
C LYS A 186 1.46 9.62 -12.99
N ASN A 187 1.38 8.48 -13.66
CA ASN A 187 0.13 7.74 -13.78
C ASN A 187 -0.34 7.20 -12.43
N GLN A 188 0.58 6.68 -11.62
CA GLN A 188 0.25 6.18 -10.29
C GLN A 188 -0.24 7.30 -9.35
N PHE A 189 0.45 8.44 -9.26
CA PHE A 189 -0.02 9.58 -8.49
C PHE A 189 -1.39 10.11 -8.96
N CYS A 190 -1.58 10.22 -10.26
CA CYS A 190 -2.85 10.73 -10.80
C CYS A 190 -4.02 9.80 -10.48
N THR A 191 -3.84 8.48 -10.58
CA THR A 191 -4.89 7.52 -10.27
C THR A 191 -5.16 7.40 -8.78
N ASP A 192 -4.13 7.43 -7.95
CA ASP A 192 -4.23 7.45 -6.48
C ASP A 192 -5.16 8.58 -6.00
N LEU A 193 -5.01 9.76 -6.56
CA LEU A 193 -5.82 10.93 -6.20
C LEU A 193 -7.27 10.88 -6.71
N CYS A 194 -7.59 10.12 -7.77
CA CYS A 194 -8.89 10.24 -8.43
C CYS A 194 -9.62 8.91 -8.69
N THR A 195 -9.08 7.79 -8.24
CA THR A 195 -9.75 6.49 -8.41
C THR A 195 -10.93 6.37 -7.45
N SER A 196 -12.12 6.14 -7.98
CA SER A 196 -13.31 5.91 -7.16
C SER A 196 -13.38 4.45 -6.75
N VAL A 197 -13.29 4.19 -5.46
CA VAL A 197 -13.39 2.84 -4.87
C VAL A 197 -14.84 2.41 -4.59
N GLY A 198 -15.81 3.31 -4.75
CA GLY A 198 -17.22 3.06 -4.42
C GLY A 198 -17.61 3.58 -3.04
N GLU A 199 -18.89 3.44 -2.71
CA GLU A 199 -19.46 3.83 -1.42
C GLU A 199 -20.26 2.67 -0.82
N HIS A 200 -20.28 2.58 0.52
CA HIS A 200 -21.05 1.57 1.26
C HIS A 200 -20.79 0.13 0.80
N ILE A 201 -19.54 -0.18 0.48
CA ILE A 201 -19.13 -1.54 0.09
C ILE A 201 -19.46 -2.50 1.23
N ASN A 202 -20.29 -3.53 0.91
CA ASN A 202 -20.67 -4.60 1.82
C ASN A 202 -20.84 -5.88 1.00
N ILE A 203 -19.90 -6.78 1.11
CA ILE A 203 -19.86 -8.01 0.31
C ILE A 203 -20.03 -9.21 1.24
N PRO A 204 -21.03 -10.06 1.02
CA PRO A 204 -21.23 -11.24 1.85
C PRO A 204 -20.00 -12.14 1.89
N GLY A 205 -19.58 -12.53 3.08
CA GLY A 205 -18.40 -13.37 3.30
C GLY A 205 -17.06 -12.61 3.29
N THR A 206 -17.08 -11.28 3.12
CA THR A 206 -15.89 -10.43 3.22
C THR A 206 -15.96 -9.57 4.47
N THR A 207 -14.95 -9.60 5.31
CA THR A 207 -14.76 -8.66 6.42
C THR A 207 -13.73 -7.62 6.04
N ILE A 208 -14.07 -6.34 6.21
CA ILE A 208 -13.16 -5.22 5.93
C ILE A 208 -12.63 -4.68 7.25
N HIS A 209 -11.32 -4.75 7.42
CA HIS A 209 -10.60 -4.20 8.56
C HIS A 209 -9.89 -2.92 8.14
N VAL A 210 -9.95 -1.88 8.96
CA VAL A 210 -9.26 -0.61 8.70
C VAL A 210 -8.26 -0.33 9.80
N PHE A 211 -6.99 -0.26 9.47
CA PHE A 211 -5.93 0.17 10.39
C PHE A 211 -5.84 1.70 10.38
N TYR A 212 -6.70 2.32 11.18
CA TYR A 212 -6.83 3.77 11.22
C TYR A 212 -5.77 4.42 12.10
N ALA A 213 -4.83 5.11 11.49
CA ALA A 213 -3.84 5.95 12.16
C ALA A 213 -4.48 7.30 12.56
N LYS A 214 -4.79 7.50 13.85
CA LYS A 214 -5.55 8.67 14.35
C LYS A 214 -4.85 10.00 14.08
N LYS A 215 -3.51 10.03 14.02
CA LYS A 215 -2.76 11.26 13.74
C LYS A 215 -2.93 11.77 12.31
N MET A 216 -3.50 10.99 11.40
CA MET A 216 -3.94 11.47 10.08
C MET A 216 -5.14 12.42 10.18
N GLY A 217 -5.98 12.25 11.19
CA GLY A 217 -7.13 13.10 11.47
C GLY A 217 -8.49 12.50 11.10
N LYS A 218 -9.54 13.03 11.71
CA LYS A 218 -10.92 12.50 11.64
C LYS A 218 -11.50 12.43 10.22
N LYS A 219 -11.05 13.28 9.29
CA LYS A 219 -11.53 13.25 7.89
C LYS A 219 -11.30 11.89 7.22
N TYR A 220 -10.24 11.18 7.58
CA TYR A 220 -9.94 9.85 7.02
C TYR A 220 -10.88 8.79 7.61
N LEU A 221 -11.18 8.85 8.90
CA LEU A 221 -12.17 7.98 9.52
C LEU A 221 -13.55 8.11 8.83
N GLU A 222 -13.97 9.34 8.54
CA GLU A 222 -15.24 9.57 7.83
C GLU A 222 -15.22 9.04 6.38
N ARG A 223 -14.07 9.09 5.71
CA ARG A 223 -13.92 8.47 4.38
C ARG A 223 -14.08 6.96 4.44
N TYR A 224 -13.45 6.29 5.42
CA TYR A 224 -13.60 4.84 5.58
C TYR A 224 -15.06 4.45 5.82
N LYS A 225 -15.76 5.16 6.71
CA LYS A 225 -17.19 4.95 6.96
C LYS A 225 -18.09 5.24 5.75
N LYS A 226 -17.66 6.11 4.86
CA LYS A 226 -18.34 6.38 3.60
C LYS A 226 -18.09 5.27 2.58
N CYS A 227 -16.86 4.80 2.47
CA CYS A 227 -16.48 3.75 1.52
C CYS A 227 -17.07 2.38 1.91
N PHE A 228 -17.10 2.05 3.19
CA PHE A 228 -17.48 0.74 3.70
C PHE A 228 -18.72 0.84 4.60
N ALA A 229 -19.68 -0.08 4.45
CA ALA A 229 -20.93 -0.03 5.20
C ALA A 229 -20.74 -0.40 6.68
N ASP A 230 -19.91 -1.40 6.98
CA ASP A 230 -19.66 -1.90 8.34
C ASP A 230 -18.19 -2.35 8.50
N PRO A 231 -17.23 -1.43 8.47
CA PRO A 231 -15.82 -1.78 8.61
C PRO A 231 -15.45 -2.03 10.09
N ASP A 232 -14.63 -3.05 10.33
CA ASP A 232 -13.95 -3.25 11.61
C ASP A 232 -12.79 -2.24 11.71
N ILE A 233 -12.97 -1.17 12.49
CA ILE A 233 -12.00 -0.08 12.59
C ILE A 233 -11.08 -0.31 13.79
N CYS A 234 -9.82 -0.66 13.50
CA CYS A 234 -8.75 -0.75 14.49
C CYS A 234 -8.05 0.62 14.60
N GLU A 235 -8.26 1.31 15.72
CA GLU A 235 -7.69 2.66 15.95
C GLU A 235 -6.30 2.59 16.59
N PHE A 236 -5.33 3.24 15.97
CA PHE A 236 -3.97 3.37 16.50
C PHE A 236 -3.60 4.85 16.68
N ASP A 237 -2.98 5.20 17.80
CA ASP A 237 -2.44 6.56 18.03
C ASP A 237 -1.10 6.76 17.33
N LEU A 238 -1.10 6.54 16.01
CA LEU A 238 0.04 6.50 15.12
C LEU A 238 -0.15 7.47 13.95
N GLN A 239 0.95 7.72 13.24
CA GLN A 239 0.98 8.45 11.97
C GLN A 239 0.69 7.52 10.77
N HIS A 240 0.62 8.08 9.57
CA HIS A 240 0.39 7.36 8.32
C HIS A 240 1.38 6.19 8.14
N GLU A 241 0.86 4.96 8.03
CA GLU A 241 1.62 3.70 7.89
C GLU A 241 2.68 3.45 8.99
N GLU A 242 2.62 4.16 10.11
CA GLU A 242 3.58 3.98 11.20
C GLU A 242 3.50 2.58 11.83
N LEU A 243 2.34 1.94 11.80
CA LEU A 243 2.19 0.56 12.27
C LEU A 243 3.06 -0.41 11.46
N LEU A 244 3.14 -0.24 10.14
CA LEU A 244 3.96 -1.07 9.25
C LEU A 244 5.47 -0.96 9.55
N LEU A 245 5.91 0.13 10.19
CA LEU A 245 7.32 0.33 10.58
C LEU A 245 7.76 -0.52 11.77
N ASP A 246 6.80 -1.12 12.49
CA ASP A 246 7.02 -2.06 13.58
C ASP A 246 6.58 -3.45 13.11
N ALA A 247 7.52 -4.22 12.58
CA ALA A 247 7.24 -5.47 11.89
C ALA A 247 6.48 -6.48 12.77
N ASP A 248 6.93 -6.70 14.00
CA ASP A 248 6.34 -7.68 14.91
C ASP A 248 4.90 -7.29 15.28
N ARG A 249 4.70 -6.03 15.62
CA ARG A 249 3.39 -5.50 15.95
C ARG A 249 2.45 -5.53 14.74
N TRP A 250 2.92 -5.18 13.55
CA TRP A 250 2.12 -5.21 12.34
C TRP A 250 1.69 -6.64 11.99
N VAL A 251 2.62 -7.61 12.03
CA VAL A 251 2.31 -9.04 11.79
C VAL A 251 1.28 -9.53 12.82
N HIS A 252 1.46 -9.17 14.10
CA HIS A 252 0.50 -9.51 15.14
C HIS A 252 -0.90 -8.99 14.84
N GLU A 253 -1.03 -7.72 14.46
CA GLU A 253 -2.33 -7.11 14.15
C GLU A 253 -2.98 -7.73 12.91
N VAL A 254 -2.20 -8.02 11.86
CA VAL A 254 -2.69 -8.75 10.67
C VAL A 254 -3.20 -10.13 11.04
N CYS A 255 -2.45 -10.91 11.81
CA CYS A 255 -2.87 -12.22 12.29
C CYS A 255 -4.15 -12.11 13.15
N ARG A 256 -4.19 -11.14 14.07
CA ARG A 256 -5.33 -10.93 14.98
C ARG A 256 -6.63 -10.67 14.20
N VAL A 257 -6.64 -9.76 13.24
CA VAL A 257 -7.85 -9.43 12.48
C VAL A 257 -8.26 -10.57 11.53
N CYS A 258 -7.32 -11.40 11.10
CA CYS A 258 -7.59 -12.61 10.33
C CYS A 258 -7.96 -13.83 11.18
N GLY A 259 -8.04 -13.71 12.51
CA GLY A 259 -8.35 -14.84 13.40
C GLY A 259 -7.26 -15.91 13.47
N ILE A 260 -6.01 -15.57 13.15
CA ILE A 260 -4.87 -16.47 13.20
C ILE A 260 -4.14 -16.28 14.53
N ASN A 261 -3.88 -17.38 15.23
CA ASN A 261 -3.15 -17.35 16.49
C ASN A 261 -1.70 -16.93 16.27
N HIS A 262 -1.33 -15.79 16.85
CA HIS A 262 0.04 -15.29 16.92
C HIS A 262 0.26 -14.67 18.30
N THR A 263 1.23 -15.17 19.03
CA THR A 263 1.64 -14.62 20.33
C THR A 263 2.93 -13.82 20.13
N LEU A 264 2.91 -12.56 20.56
CA LEU A 264 4.11 -11.70 20.64
C LEU A 264 5.12 -12.25 21.62
#